data_419c12a7d26efd9eebd1bc53333508a5
#
_entry.id   419c12a7d26efd9eebd1bc53333508a5
#
_cell.length_a   1.000
_cell.length_b   1.000
_cell.length_c   1.000
_cell.angle_alpha   90.00
_cell.angle_beta   90.00
_cell.angle_gamma   90.00
#
_symmetry.space_group_name_H-M   'P 1'
#
loop_
_entity.id
_entity.type
_entity.pdbx_description
1 polymer ?
#
loop_
_entity_poly.entity_id
_entity_poly.type
_entity_poly.pdbx_seq_one_letter_code
_entity_poly.pdbx_strand_id
1 'polypeptide(L)'
;MNKVILLTTPFVEGMPVEKYLGIITANQVAGTGFFTDLTASFSDVFGGNSGAYRESMNELCRDVTERLKIKASEMGANAVVGVSIEYNSIPAKGMSMFMVSIQGTAVKLTMPNEEKHVIADNEITWEILNAEYYKKKILRKLNEGIALNQDEWSFVQKNKVPELIEPLYEYYVKCLNVKTIEQDAVGGNVYVEQQKPAWATSGISNYKQYLYSLEYKDSINYVYKDVESFMEIIQKNKLFNAAKILEIAKEGKLDAAISLLFVEKSSYNDVDLSEMKSLCEFLNNLPEVGSKEEIKGGLFSSGGLKFICSCGCKNDPQNEYCTECGRNIYGITKKQKEDIEHFMELVDTLSDLI
;
A
#
# COMPACT_ATOMS: atom_id res chain seq x y z
N MET A 1 13.93 -0.30 10.26
CA MET A 1 13.93 -0.98 11.58
C MET A 1 14.98 -2.06 11.56
N ASN A 2 15.89 -2.14 12.54
CA ASN A 2 16.84 -3.24 12.64
C ASN A 2 16.05 -4.55 12.81
N LYS A 3 16.36 -5.55 11.98
CA LYS A 3 15.65 -6.84 11.97
C LYS A 3 15.97 -7.58 13.29
N VAL A 4 14.97 -7.71 14.18
CA VAL A 4 15.12 -8.49 15.42
C VAL A 4 15.05 -9.99 15.08
N ILE A 5 16.08 -10.74 15.51
CA ILE A 5 16.18 -12.19 15.32
C ILE A 5 15.46 -12.90 16.48
N LEU A 6 14.62 -13.88 16.18
CA LEU A 6 13.97 -14.73 17.20
C LEU A 6 14.61 -16.13 17.15
N LEU A 7 15.00 -16.63 18.31
CA LEU A 7 15.70 -17.90 18.46
C LEU A 7 15.13 -18.70 19.63
N THR A 8 14.89 -19.97 19.42
CA THR A 8 14.46 -20.91 20.46
C THR A 8 15.62 -21.33 21.35
N THR A 9 16.87 -21.22 20.86
CA THR A 9 18.07 -21.50 21.63
C THR A 9 18.36 -20.38 22.62
N PRO A 10 18.94 -20.68 23.82
CA PRO A 10 19.30 -19.67 24.80
C PRO A 10 20.55 -18.85 24.44
N PHE A 11 21.29 -19.28 23.45
CA PHE A 11 22.50 -18.63 22.95
C PHE A 11 22.65 -18.85 21.44
N VAL A 12 23.48 -18.04 20.82
CA VAL A 12 23.81 -18.13 19.39
C VAL A 12 25.32 -18.34 19.27
N GLU A 13 25.72 -19.40 18.59
CA GLU A 13 27.13 -19.67 18.37
C GLU A 13 27.74 -18.56 17.51
N GLY A 14 28.88 -18.03 17.91
CA GLY A 14 29.54 -16.92 17.22
C GLY A 14 28.97 -15.53 17.46
N MET A 15 27.86 -15.41 18.23
CA MET A 15 27.24 -14.13 18.56
C MET A 15 27.07 -13.99 20.08
N PRO A 16 28.09 -13.54 20.83
CA PRO A 16 28.01 -13.39 22.26
C PRO A 16 26.98 -12.31 22.64
N VAL A 17 26.30 -12.52 23.76
CA VAL A 17 25.37 -11.55 24.33
C VAL A 17 26.15 -10.38 24.91
N GLU A 18 25.98 -9.18 24.35
CA GLU A 18 26.54 -7.94 24.87
C GLU A 18 25.77 -7.49 26.10
N LYS A 19 24.44 -7.61 26.05
CA LYS A 19 23.55 -7.15 27.12
C LYS A 19 22.25 -7.94 27.14
N TYR A 20 21.83 -8.38 28.34
CA TYR A 20 20.47 -8.87 28.58
C TYR A 20 19.55 -7.68 28.92
N LEU A 21 18.43 -7.55 28.23
CA LEU A 21 17.52 -6.43 28.37
C LEU A 21 16.28 -6.79 29.17
N GLY A 22 16.00 -8.09 29.34
CA GLY A 22 14.91 -8.58 30.17
C GLY A 22 13.98 -9.54 29.45
N ILE A 23 13.01 -10.04 30.22
CA ILE A 23 11.98 -10.95 29.71
C ILE A 23 10.93 -10.11 28.96
N ILE A 24 10.56 -10.58 27.78
CA ILE A 24 9.46 -10.00 27.00
C ILE A 24 8.41 -11.05 26.66
N THR A 25 7.17 -10.63 26.61
CA THR A 25 6.04 -11.47 26.23
C THR A 25 5.13 -10.72 25.28
N ALA A 26 4.50 -11.44 24.36
CA ALA A 26 3.38 -10.97 23.58
C ALA A 26 2.30 -12.05 23.57
N ASN A 27 1.05 -11.64 23.60
CA ASN A 27 -0.09 -12.56 23.55
C ASN A 27 -1.20 -11.99 22.66
N GLN A 28 -2.00 -12.88 22.13
CA GLN A 28 -3.21 -12.56 21.38
C GLN A 28 -4.29 -13.57 21.76
N VAL A 29 -5.47 -13.06 22.04
CA VAL A 29 -6.66 -13.89 22.30
C VAL A 29 -7.59 -13.78 21.10
N ALA A 30 -8.01 -14.91 20.57
CA ALA A 30 -9.05 -15.01 19.55
C ALA A 30 -10.33 -15.55 20.17
N GLY A 31 -11.40 -14.76 20.10
CA GLY A 31 -12.74 -15.20 20.54
C GLY A 31 -13.39 -16.10 19.50
N THR A 32 -14.52 -16.69 19.88
CA THR A 32 -15.31 -17.59 18.98
C THR A 32 -15.75 -16.92 17.69
N GLY A 33 -15.93 -15.59 17.65
CA GLY A 33 -16.24 -14.84 16.44
C GLY A 33 -15.15 -14.92 15.35
N PHE A 34 -13.91 -15.13 15.74
CA PHE A 34 -12.80 -15.36 14.81
C PHE A 34 -12.90 -16.70 14.05
N PHE A 35 -13.65 -17.65 14.62
CA PHE A 35 -13.87 -19.00 14.08
C PHE A 35 -15.32 -19.21 13.60
N THR A 36 -16.23 -18.23 13.69
CA THR A 36 -17.66 -18.40 13.37
C THR A 36 -17.93 -18.60 11.87
N ASP A 37 -17.12 -18.04 11.00
CA ASP A 37 -17.19 -18.33 9.57
C ASP A 37 -16.79 -19.80 9.25
N LEU A 38 -16.12 -20.46 10.19
CA LEU A 38 -15.72 -21.86 10.12
C LEU A 38 -16.78 -22.82 10.70
N THR A 39 -17.59 -22.36 11.68
CA THR A 39 -18.57 -23.22 12.36
C THR A 39 -19.85 -23.44 11.56
N ALA A 40 -20.18 -22.58 10.60
CA ALA A 40 -21.32 -22.81 9.69
C ALA A 40 -21.13 -24.02 8.77
N SER A 41 -19.91 -24.55 8.65
CA SER A 41 -19.57 -25.73 7.86
C SER A 41 -19.38 -27.00 8.69
N PHE A 42 -19.57 -26.94 10.00
CA PHE A 42 -19.26 -28.06 10.92
C PHE A 42 -20.41 -29.02 11.23
N SER A 43 -21.59 -28.83 10.64
CA SER A 43 -22.72 -29.72 10.92
C SER A 43 -22.75 -31.05 10.14
N ASP A 44 -21.97 -31.18 9.08
CA ASP A 44 -21.92 -32.40 8.29
C ASP A 44 -20.50 -32.75 7.83
N VAL A 45 -19.96 -33.78 8.40
CA VAL A 45 -18.78 -34.57 8.00
C VAL A 45 -17.63 -34.59 9.01
N PHE A 46 -17.64 -35.63 9.79
CA PHE A 46 -16.45 -36.18 10.44
C PHE A 46 -15.32 -36.38 9.41
N GLY A 47 -14.22 -35.62 9.50
CA GLY A 47 -12.96 -36.02 8.88
C GLY A 47 -12.41 -35.16 7.74
N GLY A 48 -12.73 -33.88 7.65
CA GLY A 48 -12.12 -33.09 6.57
C GLY A 48 -12.00 -31.59 6.86
N ASN A 49 -10.80 -31.11 6.80
CA ASN A 49 -10.32 -29.71 6.68
C ASN A 49 -10.01 -28.94 7.96
N SER A 50 -8.87 -29.28 8.54
CA SER A 50 -8.09 -28.42 9.43
C SER A 50 -7.37 -27.25 8.70
N GLY A 51 -7.62 -27.03 7.41
CA GLY A 51 -6.91 -26.03 6.58
C GLY A 51 -7.16 -24.61 7.04
N ALA A 52 -8.41 -24.20 7.10
CA ALA A 52 -8.80 -22.84 7.49
C ALA A 52 -8.46 -22.55 8.97
N TYR A 53 -8.63 -23.56 9.85
CA TYR A 53 -8.21 -23.46 11.26
C TYR A 53 -6.69 -23.26 11.37
N ARG A 54 -5.93 -24.03 10.60
CA ARG A 54 -4.47 -23.90 10.54
C ARG A 54 -4.03 -22.52 10.04
N GLU A 55 -4.71 -22.00 9.03
CA GLU A 55 -4.42 -20.68 8.46
C GLU A 55 -4.67 -19.57 9.49
N SER A 56 -5.80 -19.60 10.18
CA SER A 56 -6.13 -18.67 11.25
C SER A 56 -5.14 -18.74 12.43
N MET A 57 -4.71 -19.96 12.81
CA MET A 57 -3.69 -20.12 13.85
C MET A 57 -2.33 -19.60 13.41
N ASN A 58 -1.95 -19.80 12.15
CA ASN A 58 -0.71 -19.27 11.60
C ASN A 58 -0.74 -17.72 11.55
N GLU A 59 -1.88 -17.12 11.25
CA GLU A 59 -2.07 -15.68 11.29
C GLU A 59 -1.90 -15.12 12.70
N LEU A 60 -2.57 -15.72 13.69
CA LEU A 60 -2.38 -15.35 15.09
C LEU A 60 -0.92 -15.47 15.55
N CYS A 61 -0.24 -16.56 15.17
CA CYS A 61 1.17 -16.73 15.50
C CYS A 61 2.05 -15.65 14.86
N ARG A 62 1.77 -15.29 13.62
CA ARG A 62 2.49 -14.24 12.91
C ARG A 62 2.32 -12.88 13.61
N ASP A 63 1.08 -12.53 13.94
CA ASP A 63 0.76 -11.26 14.62
C ASP A 63 1.45 -11.16 15.98
N VAL A 64 1.38 -12.23 16.80
CA VAL A 64 2.03 -12.25 18.12
C VAL A 64 3.56 -12.19 17.97
N THR A 65 4.11 -12.85 16.96
CA THR A 65 5.53 -12.83 16.63
C THR A 65 6.00 -11.42 16.26
N GLU A 66 5.27 -10.71 15.42
CA GLU A 66 5.61 -9.35 15.03
C GLU A 66 5.51 -8.38 16.23
N ARG A 67 4.48 -8.51 17.07
CA ARG A 67 4.37 -7.73 18.32
C ARG A 67 5.56 -7.97 19.25
N LEU A 68 6.04 -9.21 19.37
CA LEU A 68 7.22 -9.51 20.17
C LEU A 68 8.47 -8.82 19.62
N LYS A 69 8.66 -8.82 18.29
CA LYS A 69 9.77 -8.13 17.61
C LYS A 69 9.72 -6.62 17.84
N ILE A 70 8.53 -6.02 17.73
CA ILE A 70 8.35 -4.59 18.00
C ILE A 70 8.77 -4.25 19.41
N LYS A 71 8.24 -4.96 20.43
CA LYS A 71 8.62 -4.77 21.84
C LYS A 71 10.12 -4.95 22.06
N ALA A 72 10.73 -5.95 21.45
CA ALA A 72 12.17 -6.16 21.55
C ALA A 72 12.96 -4.97 20.97
N SER A 73 12.53 -4.48 19.81
CA SER A 73 13.14 -3.31 19.14
C SER A 73 13.02 -2.04 20.01
N GLU A 74 11.88 -1.81 20.66
CA GLU A 74 11.64 -0.68 21.56
C GLU A 74 12.58 -0.72 22.79
N MET A 75 12.94 -1.92 23.26
CA MET A 75 13.93 -2.11 24.31
C MET A 75 15.39 -1.97 23.82
N GLY A 76 15.62 -1.77 22.53
CA GLY A 76 16.94 -1.70 21.91
C GLY A 76 17.58 -3.09 21.68
N ALA A 77 16.80 -4.17 21.71
CA ALA A 77 17.26 -5.51 21.41
C ALA A 77 17.41 -5.71 19.89
N ASN A 78 18.39 -6.52 19.50
CA ASN A 78 18.54 -7.03 18.15
C ASN A 78 18.23 -8.54 18.03
N ALA A 79 17.96 -9.19 19.19
CA ALA A 79 17.51 -10.57 19.21
C ALA A 79 16.64 -10.86 20.46
N VAL A 80 15.84 -11.93 20.34
CA VAL A 80 15.15 -12.57 21.46
C VAL A 80 15.57 -14.03 21.46
N VAL A 81 16.14 -14.47 22.57
CA VAL A 81 16.63 -15.85 22.76
C VAL A 81 15.71 -16.63 23.71
N GLY A 82 15.75 -17.96 23.60
CA GLY A 82 14.92 -18.86 24.41
C GLY A 82 13.42 -18.64 24.14
N VAL A 83 13.06 -18.35 22.88
CA VAL A 83 11.66 -18.11 22.50
C VAL A 83 10.85 -19.38 22.69
N SER A 84 9.74 -19.27 23.43
CA SER A 84 8.72 -20.30 23.59
C SER A 84 7.38 -19.78 23.10
N ILE A 85 6.64 -20.64 22.40
CA ILE A 85 5.28 -20.35 21.91
C ILE A 85 4.34 -21.32 22.60
N GLU A 86 3.31 -20.79 23.24
CA GLU A 86 2.30 -21.54 23.94
C GLU A 86 0.91 -21.29 23.34
N TYR A 87 0.13 -22.35 23.22
CA TYR A 87 -1.24 -22.32 22.75
C TYR A 87 -2.15 -22.76 23.87
N ASN A 88 -3.01 -21.88 24.35
CA ASN A 88 -3.93 -22.15 25.44
C ASN A 88 -5.38 -22.00 24.98
N SER A 89 -6.24 -22.91 25.38
CA SER A 89 -7.69 -22.75 25.26
C SER A 89 -8.26 -22.29 26.61
N ILE A 90 -9.00 -21.19 26.60
CA ILE A 90 -9.65 -20.65 27.78
C ILE A 90 -11.14 -21.03 27.67
N PRO A 91 -11.63 -21.95 28.51
CA PRO A 91 -13.06 -22.29 28.51
C PRO A 91 -13.85 -21.13 29.15
N ALA A 92 -14.80 -20.58 28.42
CA ALA A 92 -15.76 -19.61 28.92
C ALA A 92 -17.18 -20.21 28.76
N LYS A 93 -18.15 -19.78 29.57
CA LYS A 93 -19.53 -20.30 29.54
C LYS A 93 -20.12 -20.27 28.12
N GLY A 94 -20.12 -21.43 27.46
CA GLY A 94 -20.69 -21.61 26.12
C GLY A 94 -19.79 -21.18 24.94
N MET A 95 -18.54 -20.77 25.20
CA MET A 95 -17.58 -20.34 24.18
C MET A 95 -16.18 -20.80 24.54
N SER A 96 -15.37 -21.14 23.54
CA SER A 96 -13.93 -21.41 23.73
C SER A 96 -13.13 -20.24 23.13
N MET A 97 -12.23 -19.68 23.92
CA MET A 97 -11.27 -18.70 23.41
C MET A 97 -9.91 -19.37 23.26
N PHE A 98 -9.19 -19.01 22.24
CA PHE A 98 -7.81 -19.45 22.05
C PHE A 98 -6.85 -18.30 22.32
N MET A 99 -5.77 -18.58 23.01
CA MET A 99 -4.71 -17.63 23.29
C MET A 99 -3.40 -18.20 22.77
N VAL A 100 -2.71 -17.40 21.98
CA VAL A 100 -1.32 -17.65 21.61
C VAL A 100 -0.46 -16.70 22.44
N SER A 101 0.53 -17.24 23.12
CA SER A 101 1.51 -16.49 23.92
C SER A 101 2.90 -16.81 23.40
N ILE A 102 3.71 -15.79 23.18
CA ILE A 102 5.14 -15.92 22.88
C ILE A 102 5.92 -15.20 23.95
N GLN A 103 6.96 -15.84 24.47
CA GLN A 103 7.87 -15.25 25.45
C GLN A 103 9.32 -15.57 25.10
N GLY A 104 10.22 -14.75 25.64
CA GLY A 104 11.66 -14.95 25.47
C GLY A 104 12.44 -13.88 26.22
N THR A 105 13.76 -13.92 26.10
CA THR A 105 14.65 -12.92 26.68
C THR A 105 15.17 -11.98 25.58
N ALA A 106 14.84 -10.71 25.69
CA ALA A 106 15.39 -9.67 24.82
C ALA A 106 16.87 -9.47 25.13
N VAL A 107 17.70 -9.54 24.10
CA VAL A 107 19.14 -9.40 24.24
C VAL A 107 19.69 -8.48 23.14
N LYS A 108 20.80 -7.85 23.44
CA LYS A 108 21.67 -7.26 22.45
C LYS A 108 22.82 -8.24 22.21
N LEU A 109 22.79 -8.90 21.06
CA LEU A 109 23.89 -9.71 20.60
C LEU A 109 24.97 -8.79 20.01
N THR A 110 26.23 -9.08 20.32
CA THR A 110 27.30 -8.61 19.46
C THR A 110 27.14 -9.38 18.16
N MET A 111 26.51 -8.72 17.17
CA MET A 111 26.54 -9.27 15.84
C MET A 111 28.02 -9.49 15.53
N PRO A 112 28.44 -10.71 15.11
CA PRO A 112 29.74 -10.80 14.49
C PRO A 112 29.66 -9.63 13.52
N ASN A 113 30.61 -8.69 13.62
CA ASN A 113 30.80 -7.82 12.45
C ASN A 113 30.61 -8.80 11.33
N GLU A 114 29.46 -8.67 10.54
CA GLU A 114 29.48 -9.36 9.27
C GLU A 114 30.94 -9.24 8.95
N GLU A 115 31.67 -10.38 8.94
CA GLU A 115 32.95 -10.24 8.34
C GLU A 115 32.56 -9.59 7.04
N LYS A 116 32.56 -8.27 7.07
CA LYS A 116 33.02 -7.57 5.93
C LYS A 116 34.32 -8.31 5.80
N HIS A 117 34.27 -9.45 5.02
CA HIS A 117 35.47 -9.91 4.41
C HIS A 117 36.17 -8.59 4.24
N VAL A 118 37.25 -8.36 5.04
CA VAL A 118 38.07 -7.17 4.85
C VAL A 118 38.58 -7.46 3.46
N ILE A 119 37.64 -7.14 2.54
CA ILE A 119 37.89 -7.06 1.13
C ILE A 119 38.97 -6.02 1.19
N ALA A 120 40.22 -6.49 1.07
CA ALA A 120 41.34 -5.58 0.93
C ALA A 120 40.79 -4.50 0.02
N ASP A 121 40.91 -3.22 0.34
CA ASP A 121 40.13 -2.11 -0.22
C ASP A 121 39.86 -2.14 -1.75
N ASN A 122 40.24 -3.20 -2.44
CA ASN A 122 40.17 -3.47 -3.87
C ASN A 122 39.64 -4.87 -4.27
N GLU A 123 39.16 -5.72 -3.36
CA GLU A 123 38.57 -7.02 -3.74
C GLU A 123 37.06 -6.93 -3.91
N ILE A 124 36.52 -7.38 -5.02
CA ILE A 124 35.10 -7.41 -5.33
C ILE A 124 34.65 -8.87 -5.40
N THR A 125 33.65 -9.27 -4.62
CA THR A 125 33.11 -10.62 -4.70
C THR A 125 32.34 -10.84 -6.02
N TRP A 126 32.21 -12.13 -6.40
CA TRP A 126 31.42 -12.47 -7.59
C TRP A 126 29.97 -11.97 -7.51
N GLU A 127 29.36 -12.02 -6.34
CA GLU A 127 27.98 -11.54 -6.11
C GLU A 127 27.87 -10.05 -6.38
N ILE A 128 28.79 -9.24 -5.87
CA ILE A 128 28.83 -7.78 -6.10
C ILE A 128 29.07 -7.50 -7.58
N LEU A 129 30.04 -8.17 -8.19
CA LEU A 129 30.36 -8.00 -9.61
C LEU A 129 29.14 -8.34 -10.48
N ASN A 130 28.51 -9.47 -10.20
CA ASN A 130 27.35 -9.95 -10.95
C ASN A 130 26.12 -9.03 -10.78
N ALA A 131 25.87 -8.54 -9.55
CA ALA A 131 24.80 -7.58 -9.28
C ALA A 131 25.02 -6.26 -10.04
N GLU A 132 26.24 -5.71 -10.01
CA GLU A 132 26.59 -4.51 -10.76
C GLU A 132 26.55 -4.71 -12.28
N TYR A 133 26.95 -5.90 -12.76
CA TYR A 133 26.84 -6.26 -14.18
C TYR A 133 25.38 -6.25 -14.64
N TYR A 134 24.48 -6.93 -13.89
CA TYR A 134 23.05 -6.96 -14.24
C TYR A 134 22.42 -5.57 -14.13
N LYS A 135 22.73 -4.80 -13.09
CA LYS A 135 22.27 -3.42 -12.95
C LYS A 135 22.64 -2.57 -14.17
N LYS A 136 23.92 -2.55 -14.55
CA LYS A 136 24.41 -1.80 -15.72
C LYS A 136 23.80 -2.28 -17.03
N LYS A 137 23.62 -3.59 -17.18
CA LYS A 137 22.99 -4.19 -18.37
C LYS A 137 21.53 -3.75 -18.48
N ILE A 138 20.79 -3.77 -17.38
CA ILE A 138 19.39 -3.36 -17.33
C ILE A 138 19.27 -1.87 -17.64
N LEU A 139 20.04 -1.02 -16.98
CA LEU A 139 20.05 0.43 -17.23
C LEU A 139 20.31 0.77 -18.69
N ARG A 140 21.30 0.11 -19.31
CA ARG A 140 21.59 0.31 -20.74
C ARG A 140 20.38 -0.05 -21.62
N LYS A 141 19.75 -1.22 -21.37
CA LYS A 141 18.58 -1.65 -22.12
C LYS A 141 17.39 -0.68 -21.97
N LEU A 142 17.14 -0.23 -20.74
CA LEU A 142 16.06 0.73 -20.46
C LEU A 142 16.30 2.05 -21.20
N ASN A 143 17.53 2.56 -21.19
CA ASN A 143 17.91 3.79 -21.92
C ASN A 143 17.78 3.63 -23.45
N GLU A 144 18.11 2.46 -23.98
CA GLU A 144 17.96 2.13 -25.40
C GLU A 144 16.51 1.76 -25.79
N GLY A 145 15.59 1.69 -24.83
CA GLY A 145 14.20 1.29 -25.06
C GLY A 145 14.03 -0.19 -25.36
N ILE A 146 15.02 -1.02 -25.02
CA ILE A 146 15.01 -2.47 -25.25
C ILE A 146 14.27 -3.16 -24.11
N ALA A 147 13.35 -4.07 -24.46
CA ALA A 147 12.59 -4.84 -23.48
C ALA A 147 13.51 -5.74 -22.61
N LEU A 148 13.18 -5.83 -21.33
CA LEU A 148 13.83 -6.74 -20.40
C LEU A 148 13.30 -8.17 -20.62
N ASN A 149 14.20 -9.14 -20.51
CA ASN A 149 13.83 -10.55 -20.53
C ASN A 149 13.44 -11.06 -19.12
N GLN A 150 13.02 -12.31 -19.02
CA GLN A 150 12.55 -12.90 -17.77
C GLN A 150 13.64 -12.95 -16.68
N ASP A 151 14.88 -13.23 -17.03
CA ASP A 151 15.99 -13.29 -16.06
C ASP A 151 16.29 -11.90 -15.49
N GLU A 152 16.22 -10.86 -16.32
CA GLU A 152 16.41 -9.47 -15.93
C GLU A 152 15.28 -8.99 -15.02
N TRP A 153 14.02 -9.33 -15.31
CA TRP A 153 12.90 -9.07 -14.43
C TRP A 153 13.01 -9.83 -13.11
N SER A 154 13.42 -11.10 -13.14
CA SER A 154 13.66 -11.90 -11.93
C SER A 154 14.75 -11.28 -11.06
N PHE A 155 15.83 -10.78 -11.66
CA PHE A 155 16.87 -10.04 -10.96
C PHE A 155 16.33 -8.78 -10.28
N VAL A 156 15.55 -7.96 -10.99
CA VAL A 156 14.92 -6.72 -10.48
C VAL A 156 14.03 -7.00 -9.29
N GLN A 157 13.13 -7.99 -9.41
CA GLN A 157 12.18 -8.35 -8.36
C GLN A 157 12.88 -8.90 -7.11
N LYS A 158 13.93 -9.70 -7.29
CA LYS A 158 14.69 -10.31 -6.19
C LYS A 158 15.55 -9.30 -5.43
N ASN A 159 16.26 -8.45 -6.15
CA ASN A 159 17.30 -7.59 -5.56
C ASN A 159 16.80 -6.19 -5.16
N LYS A 160 15.64 -5.74 -5.70
CA LYS A 160 14.99 -4.46 -5.36
C LYS A 160 15.95 -3.27 -5.39
N VAL A 161 16.79 -3.19 -6.42
CA VAL A 161 17.87 -2.20 -6.56
C VAL A 161 17.28 -0.79 -6.66
N PRO A 162 17.57 0.12 -5.71
CA PRO A 162 16.94 1.46 -5.67
C PRO A 162 17.20 2.29 -6.94
N GLU A 163 18.39 2.18 -7.53
CA GLU A 163 18.77 2.93 -8.72
C GLU A 163 17.98 2.52 -9.98
N LEU A 164 17.29 1.38 -9.96
CA LEU A 164 16.45 0.90 -11.06
C LEU A 164 15.00 1.37 -10.95
N ILE A 165 14.54 1.89 -9.80
CA ILE A 165 13.12 2.22 -9.58
C ILE A 165 12.64 3.27 -10.59
N GLU A 166 13.34 4.41 -10.70
CA GLU A 166 12.96 5.47 -11.64
C GLU A 166 13.10 5.05 -13.11
N PRO A 167 14.22 4.45 -13.58
CA PRO A 167 14.32 3.97 -14.95
C PRO A 167 13.26 2.93 -15.34
N LEU A 168 12.86 2.07 -14.42
CA LEU A 168 11.79 1.10 -14.64
C LEU A 168 10.42 1.77 -14.72
N TYR A 169 10.18 2.82 -13.94
CA TYR A 169 8.97 3.63 -14.05
C TYR A 169 8.90 4.32 -15.42
N GLU A 170 9.97 4.94 -15.88
CA GLU A 170 10.04 5.54 -17.21
C GLU A 170 9.77 4.51 -18.32
N TYR A 171 10.35 3.30 -18.17
CA TYR A 171 10.07 2.20 -19.10
C TYR A 171 8.59 1.79 -19.08
N TYR A 172 7.97 1.69 -17.89
CA TYR A 172 6.54 1.44 -17.74
C TYR A 172 5.70 2.48 -18.47
N VAL A 173 6.00 3.77 -18.30
CA VAL A 173 5.30 4.87 -18.99
C VAL A 173 5.47 4.75 -20.50
N LYS A 174 6.66 4.39 -21.00
CA LYS A 174 6.87 4.09 -22.43
C LYS A 174 5.98 2.93 -22.89
N CYS A 175 5.88 1.83 -22.12
CA CYS A 175 4.99 0.71 -22.44
C CYS A 175 3.52 1.12 -22.47
N LEU A 176 3.08 2.02 -21.60
CA LEU A 176 1.71 2.55 -21.63
C LEU A 176 1.41 3.34 -22.93
N ASN A 177 2.38 4.09 -23.40
CA ASN A 177 2.23 5.01 -24.53
C ASN A 177 2.53 4.41 -25.91
N VAL A 178 2.91 3.12 -25.96
CA VAL A 178 3.13 2.43 -27.24
C VAL A 178 1.81 2.35 -28.01
N LYS A 179 1.82 2.90 -29.24
CA LYS A 179 0.73 2.79 -30.19
C LYS A 179 1.10 1.79 -31.26
N THR A 180 0.18 0.90 -31.59
CA THR A 180 0.34 0.01 -32.74
C THR A 180 -0.02 0.80 -34.01
N ILE A 181 0.86 0.79 -34.99
CA ILE A 181 0.61 1.40 -36.32
C ILE A 181 0.16 0.27 -37.24
N GLU A 182 -1.07 0.34 -37.73
CA GLU A 182 -1.53 -0.51 -38.82
C GLU A 182 -1.55 0.31 -40.12
N GLN A 183 -1.14 -0.32 -41.22
CA GLN A 183 -1.30 0.27 -42.56
C GLN A 183 -2.72 -0.01 -43.06
N ASP A 184 -3.43 1.04 -43.48
CA ASP A 184 -4.71 0.86 -44.14
C ASP A 184 -4.53 0.24 -45.55
N ALA A 185 -5.63 -0.18 -46.15
CA ALA A 185 -5.64 -0.81 -47.48
C ALA A 185 -5.11 0.10 -48.62
N VAL A 186 -4.87 1.37 -48.34
CA VAL A 186 -4.37 2.38 -49.29
C VAL A 186 -2.93 2.79 -48.99
N GLY A 187 -2.28 2.16 -47.98
CA GLY A 187 -0.89 2.44 -47.60
C GLY A 187 -0.73 3.64 -46.66
N GLY A 188 -1.81 4.17 -46.10
CA GLY A 188 -1.81 5.18 -45.06
C GLY A 188 -1.54 4.56 -43.68
N ASN A 189 -0.82 5.27 -42.81
CA ASN A 189 -0.63 4.85 -41.44
C ASN A 189 -1.84 5.27 -40.59
N VAL A 190 -2.60 4.29 -40.10
CA VAL A 190 -3.70 4.51 -39.15
C VAL A 190 -3.25 4.06 -37.77
N TYR A 191 -3.34 4.94 -36.76
CA TYR A 191 -3.09 4.56 -35.40
C TYR A 191 -4.33 3.85 -34.85
N VAL A 192 -4.22 2.53 -34.66
CA VAL A 192 -5.28 1.72 -34.06
C VAL A 192 -4.94 1.45 -32.59
N GLU A 193 -5.85 1.77 -31.72
CA GLU A 193 -5.71 1.59 -30.26
C GLU A 193 -5.81 0.12 -29.81
N GLN A 194 -5.81 -0.83 -30.76
CA GLN A 194 -6.16 -2.23 -30.54
C GLN A 194 -4.98 -3.16 -30.31
N GLN A 195 -4.48 -3.40 -29.27
CA GLN A 195 -3.48 -4.38 -28.77
C GLN A 195 -2.04 -3.85 -28.73
N LYS A 196 -1.61 -3.55 -27.50
CA LYS A 196 -0.20 -3.32 -27.23
C LYS A 196 0.63 -4.54 -27.61
N PRO A 197 1.84 -4.37 -28.16
CA PRO A 197 2.72 -5.49 -28.44
C PRO A 197 3.05 -6.27 -27.16
N ALA A 198 3.26 -7.57 -27.31
CA ALA A 198 3.46 -8.49 -26.18
C ALA A 198 4.54 -8.02 -25.17
N TRP A 199 5.63 -7.42 -25.69
CA TRP A 199 6.71 -6.90 -24.82
C TRP A 199 6.25 -5.72 -23.96
N ALA A 200 5.37 -4.83 -24.47
CA ALA A 200 4.84 -3.71 -23.70
C ALA A 200 3.83 -4.18 -22.64
N THR A 201 2.95 -5.12 -23.02
CA THR A 201 2.02 -5.76 -22.05
C THR A 201 2.76 -6.49 -20.94
N SER A 202 3.81 -7.24 -21.28
CA SER A 202 4.67 -7.90 -20.32
C SER A 202 5.41 -6.89 -19.44
N GLY A 203 5.92 -5.80 -20.02
CA GLY A 203 6.57 -4.72 -19.28
C GLY A 203 5.67 -4.08 -18.24
N ILE A 204 4.41 -3.78 -18.59
CA ILE A 204 3.40 -3.25 -17.69
C ILE A 204 3.12 -4.23 -16.53
N SER A 205 2.90 -5.50 -16.84
CA SER A 205 2.61 -6.53 -15.84
C SER A 205 3.78 -6.75 -14.86
N ASN A 206 5.00 -6.88 -15.40
CA ASN A 206 6.19 -7.09 -14.57
C ASN A 206 6.51 -5.88 -13.69
N TYR A 207 6.29 -4.64 -14.20
CA TYR A 207 6.49 -3.45 -13.39
C TYR A 207 5.47 -3.37 -12.24
N LYS A 208 4.21 -3.72 -12.47
CA LYS A 208 3.20 -3.81 -11.40
C LYS A 208 3.60 -4.83 -10.33
N GLN A 209 4.08 -6.02 -10.72
CA GLN A 209 4.59 -7.03 -9.80
C GLN A 209 5.82 -6.53 -9.02
N TYR A 210 6.71 -5.79 -9.67
CA TYR A 210 7.87 -5.19 -9.03
C TYR A 210 7.45 -4.17 -7.95
N LEU A 211 6.57 -3.22 -8.28
CA LEU A 211 6.03 -2.25 -7.30
C LEU A 211 5.35 -2.94 -6.13
N TYR A 212 4.62 -4.03 -6.40
CA TYR A 212 3.95 -4.83 -5.38
C TYR A 212 4.93 -5.45 -4.38
N SER A 213 6.15 -5.75 -4.81
CA SER A 213 7.20 -6.34 -3.99
C SER A 213 8.03 -5.34 -3.19
N LEU A 214 7.93 -4.03 -3.49
CA LEU A 214 8.70 -2.99 -2.83
C LEU A 214 8.17 -2.68 -1.42
N GLU A 215 9.05 -2.14 -0.57
CA GLU A 215 8.66 -1.58 0.71
C GLU A 215 7.90 -0.25 0.52
N TYR A 216 7.11 0.15 1.53
CA TYR A 216 6.31 1.37 1.52
C TYR A 216 7.10 2.60 1.05
N LYS A 217 8.27 2.87 1.66
CA LYS A 217 9.13 4.04 1.36
C LYS A 217 9.59 4.11 -0.09
N ASP A 218 9.75 2.94 -0.75
CA ASP A 218 10.26 2.84 -2.11
C ASP A 218 9.14 2.87 -3.15
N SER A 219 7.95 2.35 -2.81
CA SER A 219 6.80 2.28 -3.73
C SER A 219 5.93 3.53 -3.71
N ILE A 220 5.80 4.20 -2.56
CA ILE A 220 4.81 5.25 -2.33
C ILE A 220 4.86 6.38 -3.37
N ASN A 221 6.05 6.83 -3.75
CA ASN A 221 6.22 7.93 -4.71
C ASN A 221 5.84 7.55 -6.14
N TYR A 222 5.77 6.26 -6.47
CA TYR A 222 5.48 5.77 -7.83
C TYR A 222 4.03 5.35 -7.97
N VAL A 223 3.44 4.69 -6.98
CA VAL A 223 2.04 4.29 -7.04
C VAL A 223 1.08 5.48 -7.07
N TYR A 224 1.45 6.59 -6.44
CA TYR A 224 0.66 7.82 -6.44
C TYR A 224 0.80 8.68 -7.71
N LYS A 225 1.75 8.36 -8.61
CA LYS A 225 1.85 9.01 -9.94
C LYS A 225 0.72 8.59 -10.89
N ASP A 226 0.17 7.38 -10.71
CA ASP A 226 -0.92 6.82 -11.52
C ASP A 226 -1.85 5.98 -10.64
N VAL A 227 -2.68 6.68 -9.86
CA VAL A 227 -3.58 6.08 -8.87
C VAL A 227 -4.53 5.06 -9.50
N GLU A 228 -5.09 5.36 -10.69
CA GLU A 228 -6.02 4.46 -11.36
C GLU A 228 -5.38 3.11 -11.70
N SER A 229 -4.18 3.15 -12.26
CA SER A 229 -3.44 1.93 -12.61
C SER A 229 -2.93 1.14 -11.41
N PHE A 230 -2.70 1.80 -10.27
CA PHE A 230 -2.08 1.20 -9.09
C PHE A 230 -3.02 1.10 -7.88
N MET A 231 -4.31 1.38 -8.04
CA MET A 231 -5.29 1.34 -6.95
C MET A 231 -5.26 0.00 -6.18
N GLU A 232 -5.19 -1.13 -6.89
CA GLU A 232 -5.11 -2.45 -6.27
C GLU A 232 -3.86 -2.60 -5.39
N ILE A 233 -2.70 -2.11 -5.86
CA ILE A 233 -1.44 -2.13 -5.10
C ILE A 233 -1.55 -1.24 -3.86
N ILE A 234 -2.11 -0.04 -4.03
CA ILE A 234 -2.30 0.94 -2.95
C ILE A 234 -3.17 0.33 -1.84
N GLN A 235 -4.29 -0.27 -2.19
CA GLN A 235 -5.22 -0.88 -1.23
C GLN A 235 -4.60 -2.11 -0.54
N LYS A 236 -4.07 -3.05 -1.32
CA LYS A 236 -3.59 -4.34 -0.81
C LYS A 236 -2.33 -4.21 0.04
N ASN A 237 -1.45 -3.26 -0.31
CA ASN A 237 -0.24 -2.97 0.46
C ASN A 237 -0.46 -1.92 1.56
N LYS A 238 -1.72 -1.47 1.78
CA LYS A 238 -2.09 -0.48 2.82
C LYS A 238 -1.25 0.78 2.75
N LEU A 239 -1.14 1.34 1.53
CA LEU A 239 -0.26 2.47 1.22
C LEU A 239 -0.96 3.83 1.40
N PHE A 240 -1.78 4.01 2.43
CA PHE A 240 -2.36 5.31 2.73
C PHE A 240 -1.27 6.37 2.97
N ASN A 241 -1.43 7.55 2.36
CA ASN A 241 -0.55 8.68 2.58
C ASN A 241 -1.31 10.00 2.37
N ALA A 242 -1.65 10.70 3.45
CA ALA A 242 -2.47 11.89 3.41
C ALA A 242 -1.81 13.05 2.64
N ALA A 243 -0.49 13.20 2.74
CA ALA A 243 0.22 14.25 1.99
C ALA A 243 0.12 14.03 0.47
N LYS A 244 0.28 12.78 0.01
CA LYS A 244 0.13 12.42 -1.42
C LYS A 244 -1.30 12.60 -1.91
N ILE A 245 -2.29 12.23 -1.10
CA ILE A 245 -3.71 12.45 -1.42
C ILE A 245 -3.99 13.95 -1.56
N LEU A 246 -3.44 14.77 -0.67
CA LEU A 246 -3.57 16.22 -0.73
C LEU A 246 -2.90 16.81 -1.99
N GLU A 247 -1.73 16.31 -2.40
CA GLU A 247 -1.08 16.69 -3.66
C GLU A 247 -2.02 16.43 -4.85
N ILE A 248 -2.59 15.22 -4.95
CA ILE A 248 -3.52 14.82 -6.01
C ILE A 248 -4.79 15.69 -6.01
N ALA A 249 -5.35 15.99 -4.83
CA ALA A 249 -6.51 16.85 -4.70
C ALA A 249 -6.22 18.27 -5.20
N LYS A 250 -5.06 18.82 -4.85
CA LYS A 250 -4.59 20.15 -5.31
C LYS A 250 -4.31 20.21 -6.83
N GLU A 251 -3.98 19.07 -7.45
CA GLU A 251 -3.86 18.96 -8.91
C GLU A 251 -5.21 18.94 -9.63
N GLY A 252 -6.33 19.03 -8.90
CA GLY A 252 -7.69 18.99 -9.45
C GLY A 252 -8.23 17.59 -9.70
N LYS A 253 -7.51 16.53 -9.29
CA LYS A 253 -7.94 15.12 -9.40
C LYS A 253 -8.74 14.70 -8.16
N LEU A 254 -9.80 15.45 -7.85
CA LEU A 254 -10.54 15.30 -6.59
C LEU A 254 -11.21 13.94 -6.43
N ASP A 255 -11.73 13.35 -7.51
CA ASP A 255 -12.35 12.01 -7.48
C ASP A 255 -11.34 10.94 -7.06
N ALA A 256 -10.13 10.99 -7.64
CA ALA A 256 -9.05 10.06 -7.28
C ALA A 256 -8.62 10.27 -5.83
N ALA A 257 -8.48 11.50 -5.37
CA ALA A 257 -8.13 11.81 -3.99
C ALA A 257 -9.17 11.27 -2.99
N ILE A 258 -10.45 11.48 -3.24
CA ILE A 258 -11.54 11.01 -2.36
C ILE A 258 -11.60 9.47 -2.33
N SER A 259 -11.34 8.79 -3.45
CA SER A 259 -11.32 7.33 -3.51
C SER A 259 -10.21 6.69 -2.65
N LEU A 260 -9.23 7.47 -2.22
CA LEU A 260 -8.09 7.02 -1.41
C LEU A 260 -8.27 7.28 0.10
N LEU A 261 -9.31 8.00 0.52
CA LEU A 261 -9.49 8.40 1.93
C LEU A 261 -9.57 7.22 2.90
N PHE A 262 -10.10 6.07 2.45
CA PHE A 262 -10.27 4.86 3.25
C PHE A 262 -9.28 3.75 2.91
N VAL A 263 -8.18 4.08 2.25
CA VAL A 263 -7.05 3.14 2.15
C VAL A 263 -6.47 2.93 3.54
N GLU A 264 -6.21 1.69 3.91
CA GLU A 264 -5.64 1.38 5.21
C GLU A 264 -4.15 1.76 5.31
N LYS A 265 -3.67 1.94 6.53
CA LYS A 265 -2.26 2.02 6.91
C LYS A 265 -2.02 1.14 8.14
N SER A 266 -0.85 0.52 8.22
CA SER A 266 -0.52 -0.42 9.30
C SER A 266 -0.44 0.25 10.68
N SER A 267 -0.07 1.52 10.74
CA SER A 267 0.01 2.31 11.97
C SER A 267 -0.01 3.80 11.65
N TYR A 268 -0.47 4.60 12.58
CA TYR A 268 -0.52 6.05 12.48
C TYR A 268 0.32 6.68 13.61
N ASN A 269 0.88 7.87 13.35
CA ASN A 269 1.66 8.66 14.29
C ASN A 269 1.30 10.15 14.19
N ASP A 270 1.93 11.01 15.01
CA ASP A 270 1.68 12.46 15.02
C ASP A 270 1.87 13.14 13.66
N VAL A 271 2.83 12.68 12.84
CA VAL A 271 3.06 13.22 11.49
C VAL A 271 1.88 12.88 10.59
N ASP A 272 1.44 11.64 10.60
CA ASP A 272 0.26 11.20 9.84
C ASP A 272 -0.97 12.01 10.24
N LEU A 273 -1.21 12.19 11.54
CA LEU A 273 -2.33 12.98 12.04
C LEU A 273 -2.27 14.43 11.53
N SER A 274 -1.09 15.05 11.55
CA SER A 274 -0.88 16.41 11.04
C SER A 274 -1.18 16.51 9.53
N GLU A 275 -0.71 15.53 8.75
CA GLU A 275 -0.99 15.46 7.31
C GLU A 275 -2.47 15.21 7.02
N MET A 276 -3.13 14.33 7.78
CA MET A 276 -4.57 14.06 7.67
C MET A 276 -5.39 15.31 8.02
N LYS A 277 -5.04 16.05 9.07
CA LYS A 277 -5.68 17.34 9.41
C LYS A 277 -5.55 18.36 8.28
N SER A 278 -4.37 18.44 7.66
CA SER A 278 -4.15 19.32 6.50
C SER A 278 -5.00 18.93 5.29
N LEU A 279 -5.19 17.63 5.07
CA LEU A 279 -6.09 17.11 4.05
C LEU A 279 -7.55 17.44 4.37
N CYS A 280 -8.00 17.26 5.62
CA CYS A 280 -9.35 17.65 6.06
C CYS A 280 -9.60 19.15 5.87
N GLU A 281 -8.64 20.01 6.22
CA GLU A 281 -8.74 21.46 6.02
C GLU A 281 -8.93 21.80 4.54
N PHE A 282 -8.17 21.18 3.65
CA PHE A 282 -8.33 21.37 2.21
C PHE A 282 -9.70 20.90 1.70
N LEU A 283 -10.13 19.69 2.09
CA LEU A 283 -11.41 19.12 1.66
C LEU A 283 -12.63 19.91 2.21
N ASN A 284 -12.49 20.53 3.38
CA ASN A 284 -13.53 21.37 3.96
C ASN A 284 -13.62 22.76 3.28
N ASN A 285 -12.57 23.20 2.61
CA ASN A 285 -12.45 24.50 1.95
C ASN A 285 -12.31 24.36 0.43
N LEU A 286 -13.00 23.40 -0.18
CA LEU A 286 -12.96 23.20 -1.63
C LEU A 286 -13.43 24.48 -2.37
N PRO A 287 -12.74 24.88 -3.44
CA PRO A 287 -13.16 26.00 -4.25
C PRO A 287 -14.44 25.66 -5.02
N GLU A 288 -15.27 26.67 -5.24
CA GLU A 288 -16.41 26.55 -6.15
C GLU A 288 -15.91 26.36 -7.58
N VAL A 289 -16.31 25.27 -8.23
CA VAL A 289 -16.07 24.97 -9.65
C VAL A 289 -17.31 25.18 -10.51
N GLY A 290 -18.46 25.29 -9.88
CA GLY A 290 -19.70 25.79 -10.48
C GLY A 290 -19.90 27.26 -10.17
N SER A 291 -20.94 27.86 -10.71
CA SER A 291 -21.32 29.25 -10.45
C SER A 291 -22.84 29.42 -10.20
N LYS A 292 -23.21 30.51 -9.55
CA LYS A 292 -24.62 30.97 -9.49
C LYS A 292 -24.72 32.22 -10.32
N GLU A 293 -25.46 32.16 -11.43
CA GLU A 293 -25.55 33.24 -12.39
C GLU A 293 -26.99 33.64 -12.67
N GLU A 294 -27.22 34.93 -12.87
CA GLU A 294 -28.53 35.46 -13.30
C GLU A 294 -28.58 35.36 -14.82
N ILE A 295 -29.45 34.50 -15.33
CA ILE A 295 -29.67 34.30 -16.76
C ILE A 295 -30.85 35.17 -17.22
N LYS A 296 -30.64 35.99 -18.25
CA LYS A 296 -31.69 36.76 -18.90
C LYS A 296 -32.68 35.79 -19.56
N GLY A 297 -33.99 36.01 -19.29
CA GLY A 297 -35.04 35.25 -19.94
C GLY A 297 -35.05 35.47 -21.46
N GLY A 298 -35.20 34.40 -22.22
CA GLY A 298 -35.45 34.44 -23.68
C GLY A 298 -36.96 34.37 -23.96
N LEU A 299 -37.36 34.43 -25.26
CA LEU A 299 -38.78 34.42 -25.70
C LEU A 299 -39.59 33.22 -25.17
N PHE A 300 -38.92 32.14 -24.73
CA PHE A 300 -39.55 30.90 -24.25
C PHE A 300 -38.95 30.37 -22.94
N SER A 301 -38.10 31.15 -22.24
CA SER A 301 -37.50 30.76 -20.97
C SER A 301 -37.62 31.88 -19.94
N SER A 302 -38.05 31.53 -18.70
CA SER A 302 -37.99 32.43 -17.56
C SER A 302 -36.56 32.72 -17.17
N GLY A 303 -36.16 33.99 -17.20
CA GLY A 303 -34.90 34.43 -16.60
C GLY A 303 -34.90 34.21 -15.10
N GLY A 304 -33.72 34.28 -14.47
CA GLY A 304 -33.53 34.18 -13.03
C GLY A 304 -32.21 33.58 -12.64
N LEU A 305 -31.98 33.52 -11.35
CA LEU A 305 -30.79 32.89 -10.79
C LEU A 305 -30.76 31.39 -11.14
N LYS A 306 -29.65 30.89 -11.62
CA LYS A 306 -29.41 29.47 -11.94
C LYS A 306 -28.09 28.99 -11.32
N PHE A 307 -28.06 27.74 -10.89
CA PHE A 307 -26.84 27.04 -10.56
C PHE A 307 -26.25 26.44 -11.85
N ILE A 308 -25.11 26.94 -12.27
CA ILE A 308 -24.34 26.43 -13.42
C ILE A 308 -23.31 25.45 -12.92
N CYS A 309 -23.52 24.17 -13.21
CA CYS A 309 -22.57 23.12 -12.84
C CYS A 309 -21.32 23.14 -13.74
N SER A 310 -20.21 22.65 -13.24
CA SER A 310 -18.97 22.48 -14.04
C SER A 310 -19.14 21.64 -15.30
N CYS A 311 -20.16 20.77 -15.38
CA CYS A 311 -20.54 20.05 -16.59
C CYS A 311 -21.30 20.90 -17.62
N GLY A 312 -21.59 22.17 -17.31
CA GLY A 312 -22.35 23.10 -18.16
C GLY A 312 -23.87 23.03 -17.99
N CYS A 313 -24.41 22.10 -17.18
CA CYS A 313 -25.84 22.00 -16.94
C CYS A 313 -26.34 23.17 -16.09
N LYS A 314 -27.51 23.73 -16.47
CA LYS A 314 -28.20 24.82 -15.77
C LYS A 314 -29.30 24.24 -14.88
N ASN A 315 -29.11 24.31 -13.59
CA ASN A 315 -30.02 23.77 -12.60
C ASN A 315 -30.85 24.87 -11.93
N ASP A 316 -31.90 24.46 -11.25
CA ASP A 316 -32.63 25.33 -10.34
C ASP A 316 -31.69 25.82 -9.24
N PRO A 317 -31.75 27.10 -8.82
CA PRO A 317 -30.86 27.65 -7.80
C PRO A 317 -31.02 27.00 -6.42
N GLN A 318 -32.13 26.29 -6.19
CA GLN A 318 -32.38 25.53 -4.96
C GLN A 318 -31.80 24.12 -4.98
N ASN A 319 -31.39 23.63 -6.15
CA ASN A 319 -30.76 22.32 -6.25
C ASN A 319 -29.35 22.35 -5.66
N GLU A 320 -29.11 21.57 -4.63
CA GLU A 320 -27.78 21.38 -4.06
C GLU A 320 -26.85 20.62 -5.03
N TYR A 321 -27.42 19.69 -5.81
CA TYR A 321 -26.71 18.84 -6.75
C TYR A 321 -27.23 18.99 -8.18
N CYS A 322 -26.33 18.89 -9.15
CA CYS A 322 -26.66 18.94 -10.56
C CYS A 322 -27.52 17.74 -10.97
N THR A 323 -28.58 17.99 -11.73
CA THR A 323 -29.50 16.94 -12.22
C THR A 323 -28.90 16.02 -13.24
N GLU A 324 -27.84 16.44 -13.95
CA GLU A 324 -27.16 15.64 -14.96
C GLU A 324 -26.02 14.80 -14.39
N CYS A 325 -25.07 15.42 -13.67
CA CYS A 325 -23.86 14.74 -13.22
C CYS A 325 -23.83 14.44 -11.70
N GLY A 326 -24.85 14.87 -10.94
CA GLY A 326 -24.96 14.60 -9.51
C GLY A 326 -23.95 15.34 -8.62
N ARG A 327 -23.19 16.32 -9.16
CA ARG A 327 -22.20 17.09 -8.41
C ARG A 327 -22.75 18.40 -7.91
N ASN A 328 -22.29 18.83 -6.74
CA ASN A 328 -22.63 20.15 -6.17
C ASN A 328 -21.72 21.26 -6.76
N ILE A 329 -21.84 22.47 -6.24
CA ILE A 329 -21.06 23.63 -6.68
C ILE A 329 -19.54 23.45 -6.50
N TYR A 330 -19.11 22.60 -5.57
CA TYR A 330 -17.69 22.25 -5.31
C TYR A 330 -17.20 21.09 -6.17
N GLY A 331 -18.04 20.54 -7.05
CA GLY A 331 -17.68 19.45 -7.96
C GLY A 331 -17.69 18.06 -7.34
N ILE A 332 -18.28 17.87 -6.17
CA ILE A 332 -18.40 16.57 -5.49
C ILE A 332 -19.84 16.06 -5.48
N THR A 333 -19.99 14.73 -5.53
CA THR A 333 -21.29 14.06 -5.40
C THR A 333 -21.72 13.99 -3.93
N LYS A 334 -23.00 13.67 -3.70
CA LYS A 334 -23.54 13.47 -2.34
C LYS A 334 -22.74 12.40 -1.58
N LYS A 335 -22.46 11.27 -2.23
CA LYS A 335 -21.66 10.20 -1.63
C LYS A 335 -20.25 10.67 -1.25
N GLN A 336 -19.59 11.39 -2.13
CA GLN A 336 -18.25 11.94 -1.85
C GLN A 336 -18.26 12.92 -0.68
N LYS A 337 -19.32 13.70 -0.51
CA LYS A 337 -19.49 14.57 0.66
C LYS A 337 -19.60 13.74 1.94
N GLU A 338 -20.43 12.70 1.94
CA GLU A 338 -20.57 11.76 3.05
C GLU A 338 -19.23 11.05 3.37
N ASP A 339 -18.49 10.65 2.35
CA ASP A 339 -17.15 10.03 2.50
C ASP A 339 -16.15 11.01 3.15
N ILE A 340 -16.16 12.28 2.75
CA ILE A 340 -15.32 13.33 3.36
C ILE A 340 -15.69 13.56 4.83
N GLU A 341 -16.97 13.69 5.13
CA GLU A 341 -17.47 13.86 6.51
C GLU A 341 -17.05 12.70 7.40
N HIS A 342 -17.21 11.46 6.92
CA HIS A 342 -16.77 10.26 7.63
C HIS A 342 -15.25 10.20 7.83
N PHE A 343 -14.46 10.62 6.83
CA PHE A 343 -13.01 10.71 6.99
C PHE A 343 -12.61 11.73 8.07
N MET A 344 -13.30 12.87 8.16
CA MET A 344 -13.06 13.86 9.21
C MET A 344 -13.35 13.29 10.60
N GLU A 345 -14.46 12.56 10.78
CA GLU A 345 -14.77 11.87 12.04
C GLU A 345 -13.69 10.85 12.44
N LEU A 346 -13.13 10.16 11.44
CA LEU A 346 -12.02 9.21 11.66
C LEU A 346 -10.74 9.92 12.12
N VAL A 347 -10.44 11.09 11.54
CA VAL A 347 -9.29 11.93 11.94
C VAL A 347 -9.47 12.50 13.34
N ASP A 348 -10.67 12.93 13.69
CA ASP A 348 -10.98 13.39 15.05
C ASP A 348 -10.81 12.25 16.06
N THR A 349 -11.31 11.05 15.73
CA THR A 349 -11.11 9.85 16.55
C THR A 349 -9.64 9.53 16.73
N LEU A 350 -8.83 9.61 15.66
CA LEU A 350 -7.38 9.40 15.75
C LEU A 350 -6.71 10.46 16.64
N SER A 351 -7.18 11.71 16.58
CA SER A 351 -6.67 12.81 17.40
C SER A 351 -6.90 12.60 18.90
N ASP A 352 -7.93 11.84 19.27
CA ASP A 352 -8.23 11.50 20.67
C ASP A 352 -7.37 10.32 21.17
N LEU A 353 -6.75 9.56 20.27
CA LEU A 353 -5.97 8.35 20.57
C LEU A 353 -4.46 8.60 20.62
N ILE A 354 -3.98 9.67 20.00
CA ILE A 354 -2.57 10.10 19.96
C ILE A 354 -2.42 11.37 20.79
#